data_8258d9ed7a3ef5b5ab4ff52f81b778d5
#
_entry.id   8258d9ed7a3ef5b5ab4ff52f81b778d5
#
_cell.length_a   1.000
_cell.length_b   1.000
_cell.length_c   1.000
_cell.angle_alpha   90.00
_cell.angle_beta   90.00
_cell.angle_gamma   90.00
#
_symmetry.space_group_name_H-M   'P 1'
#
loop_
_entity.id
_entity.type
_entity.pdbx_description
1 polymer ?
#
loop_
_entity_poly.entity_id
_entity_poly.type
_entity_poly.pdbx_seq_one_letter_code
_entity_poly.pdbx_strand_id
1 'polypeptide(L)'
;MALEKDKLCSSRLTHCPFLHPLSFVSLPTDIYVLDFALDFIPVDTRMPLKFGTEVLSSVTCARVKVRVKNKVGKEAEGWGETPLSVQWVWPSDINYSIRHQTLVEFCKLIQNRWQGIDKSGHCLEIGHDLIMGDLPRLLREFNNSKDPGFEPMPWLAALVCASAFDLAIHDAYGVVNDVPIYQAYGKQFLSSDLSNFLEPAKGLDDDFKSKYPSCFLELNPPKKIPVWHLVGGLDPLDEGDLTGSEPDDGYPVHLREWISRDGLNCLKIKLRGNDSEWDYQRLVKIGEIADELGVQHLTTDFNCTVTDPAYVNEILDRLRQEETETFRKILYVEQPFPYDLEKNRIDVHSVAQRKPLFMDESAHDWKHVRLGRELGWTGVALKTCKTQTGALLSLCWARAHGMDLMVQDLTNPMLAQIPHVLLGAHAGTIMGVESNGMQFYPEASRREASIHPGIYQRRGGVLDFSTIKGAGFGYRLSEIK
;
A
#
# COMPACT_ATOMS: atom_id res chain seq x y z
N MET A 1 47.44 -59.30 2.16
CA MET A 1 48.04 -59.00 3.47
C MET A 1 47.57 -57.60 3.92
N ALA A 2 46.83 -57.60 5.03
CA ALA A 2 46.50 -56.53 6.00
C ALA A 2 45.73 -55.30 5.39
N LEU A 3 44.45 -55.12 5.56
CA LEU A 3 43.62 -54.79 6.75
C LEU A 3 44.15 -53.65 7.63
N GLU A 4 43.48 -52.49 7.59
CA GLU A 4 43.17 -51.62 8.73
C GLU A 4 42.16 -50.54 8.26
N LYS A 5 40.94 -50.64 8.65
CA LYS A 5 40.17 -50.17 9.84
C LYS A 5 39.75 -48.72 9.76
N ASP A 6 38.44 -48.59 9.68
CA ASP A 6 37.53 -47.48 9.96
C ASP A 6 37.99 -46.54 11.11
N LYS A 7 37.81 -45.23 10.84
CA LYS A 7 37.46 -44.27 11.90
C LYS A 7 36.34 -43.38 11.45
N LEU A 8 35.15 -43.65 11.97
CA LEU A 8 34.03 -42.71 12.02
C LEU A 8 34.48 -41.41 12.66
N CYS A 9 34.28 -40.30 11.93
CA CYS A 9 34.36 -38.96 12.50
C CYS A 9 32.95 -38.48 12.71
N SER A 10 32.50 -38.53 13.99
CA SER A 10 31.24 -37.99 14.45
C SER A 10 31.32 -36.46 14.39
N SER A 11 30.67 -35.83 13.42
CA SER A 11 30.50 -34.38 13.41
C SER A 11 29.49 -33.98 14.52
N ARG A 12 30.00 -33.28 15.50
CA ARG A 12 29.24 -32.62 16.57
C ARG A 12 28.31 -31.60 15.92
N LEU A 13 27.01 -31.81 16.07
CA LEU A 13 25.99 -30.76 15.91
C LEU A 13 26.31 -29.66 16.91
N THR A 14 26.89 -28.56 16.44
CA THR A 14 27.01 -27.33 17.22
C THR A 14 25.62 -26.79 17.48
N HIS A 15 25.25 -26.78 18.75
CA HIS A 15 24.06 -26.12 19.26
C HIS A 15 24.06 -24.66 18.82
N CYS A 16 23.03 -24.28 18.05
CA CYS A 16 22.66 -22.90 17.85
C CYS A 16 22.30 -22.32 19.22
N PRO A 17 22.88 -21.21 19.66
CA PRO A 17 22.50 -20.62 20.94
C PRO A 17 21.04 -20.20 20.87
N PHE A 18 20.24 -20.74 21.77
CA PHE A 18 18.87 -20.30 22.01
C PHE A 18 18.88 -18.78 22.21
N LEU A 19 18.23 -18.06 21.30
CA LEU A 19 17.83 -16.69 21.55
C LEU A 19 16.98 -16.72 22.84
N HIS A 20 17.50 -16.17 23.92
CA HIS A 20 16.71 -15.88 25.10
C HIS A 20 15.53 -15.01 24.66
N PRO A 21 14.29 -15.31 25.06
CA PRO A 21 13.19 -14.38 24.86
C PRO A 21 13.56 -13.10 25.63
N LEU A 22 13.78 -12.01 24.88
CA LEU A 22 13.86 -10.68 25.47
C LEU A 22 12.58 -10.50 26.28
N SER A 23 12.69 -10.30 27.59
CA SER A 23 11.55 -9.99 28.44
C SER A 23 11.08 -8.59 28.07
N PHE A 24 10.13 -8.50 27.13
CA PHE A 24 9.49 -7.24 26.79
C PHE A 24 8.80 -6.70 28.04
N VAL A 25 9.06 -5.43 28.36
CA VAL A 25 8.35 -4.75 29.46
C VAL A 25 6.91 -4.55 29.00
N SER A 26 5.99 -5.32 29.57
CA SER A 26 4.58 -5.19 29.25
C SER A 26 4.04 -3.86 29.74
N LEU A 27 3.35 -3.11 28.86
CA LEU A 27 2.75 -1.82 29.16
C LEU A 27 1.26 -1.98 29.51
N PRO A 28 0.68 -1.07 30.33
CA PRO A 28 -0.76 -1.07 30.60
C PRO A 28 -1.63 -0.95 29.34
N THR A 29 -1.08 -0.35 28.28
CA THR A 29 -1.72 -0.13 26.98
C THR A 29 -1.63 -1.33 26.03
N ASP A 30 -0.83 -2.35 26.35
CA ASP A 30 -0.74 -3.57 25.55
C ASP A 30 -2.10 -4.26 25.46
N ILE A 31 -2.42 -4.80 24.30
CA ILE A 31 -3.68 -5.46 24.04
C ILE A 31 -3.52 -6.97 23.85
N TYR A 32 -4.60 -7.69 24.13
CA TYR A 32 -4.86 -9.07 23.69
C TYR A 32 -5.93 -9.01 22.61
N VAL A 33 -5.75 -9.79 21.55
CA VAL A 33 -6.78 -10.03 20.53
C VAL A 33 -7.72 -11.13 21.06
N LEU A 34 -9.02 -10.84 21.11
CA LEU A 34 -10.02 -11.77 21.61
C LEU A 34 -10.66 -12.56 20.47
N ASP A 35 -11.21 -11.87 19.48
CA ASP A 35 -11.86 -12.48 18.31
C ASP A 35 -11.89 -11.54 17.10
N PHE A 36 -12.14 -12.12 15.92
CA PHE A 36 -12.34 -11.44 14.65
C PHE A 36 -13.70 -11.82 14.03
N ALA A 37 -14.42 -10.85 13.50
CA ALA A 37 -15.49 -11.03 12.53
C ALA A 37 -15.03 -10.55 11.15
N LEU A 38 -15.37 -11.28 10.10
CA LEU A 38 -14.98 -11.00 8.71
C LEU A 38 -16.22 -11.01 7.83
N ASP A 39 -16.42 -9.93 7.08
CA ASP A 39 -17.45 -9.77 6.07
C ASP A 39 -16.83 -9.44 4.71
N PHE A 40 -17.55 -9.78 3.64
CA PHE A 40 -17.15 -9.45 2.26
C PHE A 40 -18.24 -8.59 1.62
N ILE A 41 -17.82 -7.40 1.15
CA ILE A 41 -18.72 -6.38 0.57
C ILE A 41 -18.36 -6.22 -0.90
N PRO A 42 -19.23 -6.68 -1.84
CA PRO A 42 -19.01 -6.42 -3.27
C PRO A 42 -19.31 -4.97 -3.60
N VAL A 43 -18.50 -4.39 -4.46
CA VAL A 43 -18.61 -3.01 -4.93
C VAL A 43 -18.33 -2.97 -6.42
N ASP A 44 -19.24 -2.39 -7.20
CA ASP A 44 -19.07 -2.17 -8.65
C ASP A 44 -18.51 -0.78 -8.92
N THR A 45 -17.64 -0.67 -9.94
CA THR A 45 -17.17 0.63 -10.41
C THR A 45 -18.24 1.29 -11.28
N ARG A 46 -18.33 2.63 -11.24
CA ARG A 46 -19.17 3.41 -12.18
C ARG A 46 -18.61 3.42 -13.60
N MET A 47 -17.31 3.32 -13.73
CA MET A 47 -16.58 3.21 -15.00
C MET A 47 -15.47 2.16 -14.84
N PRO A 48 -15.10 1.43 -15.91
CA PRO A 48 -14.00 0.48 -15.85
C PRO A 48 -12.67 1.21 -15.64
N LEU A 49 -11.80 0.67 -14.79
CA LEU A 49 -10.43 1.14 -14.60
C LEU A 49 -9.45 0.24 -15.37
N LYS A 50 -8.71 0.82 -16.33
CA LYS A 50 -7.64 0.15 -17.07
C LYS A 50 -6.27 0.49 -16.49
N PHE A 51 -5.51 -0.54 -16.10
CA PHE A 51 -4.13 -0.44 -15.67
C PHE A 51 -3.33 -1.66 -16.15
N GLY A 52 -2.11 -1.44 -16.64
CA GLY A 52 -1.34 -2.51 -17.27
C GLY A 52 -2.15 -3.29 -18.32
N THR A 53 -2.19 -4.60 -18.21
CA THR A 53 -3.00 -5.50 -19.06
C THR A 53 -4.43 -5.70 -18.55
N GLU A 54 -4.75 -5.26 -17.34
CA GLU A 54 -5.96 -5.60 -16.59
C GLU A 54 -7.04 -4.51 -16.70
N VAL A 55 -8.31 -4.93 -16.54
CA VAL A 55 -9.47 -4.04 -16.43
C VAL A 55 -10.27 -4.43 -15.18
N LEU A 56 -10.50 -3.46 -14.30
CA LEU A 56 -11.29 -3.64 -13.08
C LEU A 56 -12.65 -2.98 -13.26
N SER A 57 -13.73 -3.74 -13.09
CA SER A 57 -15.12 -3.28 -13.11
C SER A 57 -15.86 -3.52 -11.78
N SER A 58 -15.29 -4.33 -10.89
CA SER A 58 -15.82 -4.59 -9.56
C SER A 58 -14.71 -5.05 -8.63
N VAL A 59 -14.91 -4.87 -7.32
CA VAL A 59 -14.01 -5.36 -6.28
C VAL A 59 -14.82 -5.88 -5.09
N THR A 60 -14.28 -6.85 -4.36
CA THR A 60 -14.81 -7.25 -3.06
C THR A 60 -13.93 -6.67 -1.96
N CYS A 61 -14.52 -5.91 -1.03
CA CYS A 61 -13.82 -5.44 0.16
C CYS A 61 -13.91 -6.48 1.27
N ALA A 62 -12.77 -6.90 1.81
CA ALA A 62 -12.72 -7.63 3.08
C ALA A 62 -12.83 -6.60 4.21
N ARG A 63 -13.88 -6.70 5.04
CA ARG A 63 -14.11 -5.86 6.22
C ARG A 63 -13.95 -6.70 7.46
N VAL A 64 -13.08 -6.30 8.35
CA VAL A 64 -12.76 -6.98 9.59
C VAL A 64 -13.15 -6.12 10.78
N LYS A 65 -13.82 -6.73 11.74
CA LYS A 65 -14.00 -6.20 13.09
C LYS A 65 -13.19 -7.06 14.04
N VAL A 66 -12.37 -6.45 14.88
CA VAL A 66 -11.62 -7.13 15.95
C VAL A 66 -12.08 -6.64 17.31
N ARG A 67 -12.21 -7.56 18.27
CA ARG A 67 -12.39 -7.21 19.67
C ARG A 67 -11.09 -7.45 20.43
N VAL A 68 -10.69 -6.46 21.21
CA VAL A 68 -9.45 -6.49 22.00
C VAL A 68 -9.70 -6.15 23.45
N LYS A 69 -8.74 -6.53 24.32
CA LYS A 69 -8.74 -6.18 25.73
C LYS A 69 -7.34 -5.68 26.11
N ASN A 70 -7.25 -4.52 26.75
CA ASN A 70 -5.96 -4.05 27.25
C ASN A 70 -5.59 -4.62 28.64
N LYS A 71 -4.36 -4.38 29.09
CA LYS A 71 -3.85 -4.91 30.38
C LYS A 71 -4.59 -4.39 31.61
N VAL A 72 -5.28 -3.25 31.52
CA VAL A 72 -6.11 -2.74 32.62
C VAL A 72 -7.55 -3.26 32.58
N GLY A 73 -7.86 -4.14 31.64
CA GLY A 73 -9.14 -4.83 31.56
C GLY A 73 -10.22 -4.15 30.74
N LYS A 74 -9.91 -3.01 30.08
CA LYS A 74 -10.83 -2.33 29.16
C LYS A 74 -10.94 -3.12 27.86
N GLU A 75 -12.15 -3.30 27.34
CA GLU A 75 -12.42 -3.91 26.03
C GLU A 75 -12.91 -2.88 25.04
N ALA A 76 -12.57 -3.06 23.76
CA ALA A 76 -13.07 -2.27 22.66
C ALA A 76 -13.08 -3.06 21.35
N GLU A 77 -13.81 -2.55 20.37
CA GLU A 77 -13.81 -3.02 18.99
C GLU A 77 -13.04 -2.05 18.10
N GLY A 78 -12.35 -2.58 17.08
CA GLY A 78 -11.73 -1.80 16.01
C GLY A 78 -12.05 -2.41 14.65
N TRP A 79 -11.88 -1.60 13.60
CA TRP A 79 -12.28 -1.94 12.26
C TRP A 79 -11.14 -1.75 11.26
N GLY A 80 -11.12 -2.61 10.26
CA GLY A 80 -10.22 -2.50 9.11
C GLY A 80 -10.93 -2.97 7.85
N GLU A 81 -10.56 -2.39 6.72
CA GLU A 81 -11.14 -2.74 5.44
C GLU A 81 -10.10 -2.63 4.34
N THR A 82 -10.15 -3.57 3.39
CA THR A 82 -9.23 -3.59 2.23
C THR A 82 -9.94 -4.15 1.01
N PRO A 83 -9.90 -3.48 -0.16
CA PRO A 83 -10.36 -4.06 -1.41
C PRO A 83 -9.41 -5.17 -1.87
N LEU A 84 -9.96 -6.35 -2.18
CA LEU A 84 -9.22 -7.52 -2.66
C LEU A 84 -8.91 -7.42 -4.16
N SER A 85 -8.30 -6.37 -4.63
CA SER A 85 -8.04 -6.07 -6.05
C SER A 85 -7.29 -7.21 -6.77
N VAL A 86 -8.03 -8.24 -7.16
CA VAL A 86 -7.53 -9.54 -7.66
C VAL A 86 -6.52 -9.37 -8.79
N GLN A 87 -6.83 -8.51 -9.76
CA GLN A 87 -6.00 -8.29 -10.94
C GLN A 87 -4.67 -7.65 -10.57
N TRP A 88 -4.66 -6.74 -9.61
CA TRP A 88 -3.45 -6.05 -9.15
C TRP A 88 -2.56 -6.93 -8.28
N VAL A 89 -3.16 -7.74 -7.38
CA VAL A 89 -2.41 -8.56 -6.43
C VAL A 89 -1.92 -9.89 -7.02
N TRP A 90 -2.58 -10.34 -8.06
CA TRP A 90 -2.28 -11.64 -8.70
C TRP A 90 -2.55 -11.58 -10.21
N PRO A 91 -1.72 -10.84 -10.97
CA PRO A 91 -1.78 -10.87 -12.44
C PRO A 91 -1.45 -12.30 -12.93
N SER A 92 -2.39 -12.95 -13.62
CA SER A 92 -2.29 -14.36 -14.01
C SER A 92 -3.33 -14.71 -15.07
N ASP A 93 -3.06 -15.76 -15.86
CA ASP A 93 -4.01 -16.34 -16.81
C ASP A 93 -5.11 -17.17 -16.12
N ILE A 94 -4.99 -17.45 -14.82
CA ILE A 94 -6.06 -18.09 -14.05
C ILE A 94 -7.32 -17.21 -14.07
N ASN A 95 -8.47 -17.85 -14.33
CA ASN A 95 -9.75 -17.15 -14.35
C ASN A 95 -9.96 -16.29 -13.10
N TYR A 96 -10.48 -15.06 -13.29
CA TYR A 96 -10.75 -14.10 -12.22
C TYR A 96 -11.53 -14.72 -11.05
N SER A 97 -12.62 -15.47 -11.34
CA SER A 97 -13.48 -16.04 -10.31
C SER A 97 -12.73 -17.04 -9.41
N ILE A 98 -11.78 -17.78 -9.97
CA ILE A 98 -10.96 -18.74 -9.22
C ILE A 98 -9.96 -17.99 -8.32
N ARG A 99 -9.27 -16.99 -8.85
CA ARG A 99 -8.36 -16.14 -8.07
C ARG A 99 -9.12 -15.42 -6.94
N HIS A 100 -10.27 -14.82 -7.25
CA HIS A 100 -11.13 -14.15 -6.27
C HIS A 100 -11.56 -15.11 -5.14
N GLN A 101 -12.09 -16.29 -5.49
CA GLN A 101 -12.48 -17.28 -4.51
C GLN A 101 -11.30 -17.72 -3.64
N THR A 102 -10.11 -17.85 -4.23
CA THR A 102 -8.86 -18.20 -3.52
C THR A 102 -8.51 -17.14 -2.48
N LEU A 103 -8.61 -15.83 -2.82
CA LEU A 103 -8.38 -14.75 -1.86
C LEU A 103 -9.41 -14.78 -0.71
N VAL A 104 -10.69 -15.00 -1.02
CA VAL A 104 -11.77 -15.13 -0.02
C VAL A 104 -11.50 -16.30 0.94
N GLU A 105 -11.09 -17.46 0.40
CA GLU A 105 -10.71 -18.63 1.20
C GLU A 105 -9.50 -18.32 2.11
N PHE A 106 -8.51 -17.64 1.58
CA PHE A 106 -7.33 -17.27 2.35
C PHE A 106 -7.63 -16.27 3.47
N CYS A 107 -8.50 -15.27 3.24
CA CYS A 107 -8.99 -14.37 4.30
C CYS A 107 -9.67 -15.15 5.43
N LYS A 108 -10.53 -16.15 5.09
CA LYS A 108 -11.17 -17.01 6.09
C LYS A 108 -10.16 -17.87 6.85
N LEU A 109 -9.12 -18.34 6.16
CA LEU A 109 -8.03 -19.10 6.79
C LEU A 109 -7.24 -18.22 7.78
N ILE A 110 -6.93 -16.96 7.42
CA ILE A 110 -6.32 -15.98 8.31
C ILE A 110 -7.21 -15.77 9.55
N GLN A 111 -8.51 -15.52 9.37
CA GLN A 111 -9.46 -15.35 10.49
C GLN A 111 -9.38 -16.54 11.45
N ASN A 112 -9.51 -17.76 10.94
CA ASN A 112 -9.50 -18.98 11.75
C ASN A 112 -8.16 -19.17 12.48
N ARG A 113 -7.04 -18.82 11.81
CA ARG A 113 -5.68 -18.99 12.35
C ARG A 113 -5.35 -17.98 13.43
N TRP A 114 -5.78 -16.72 13.24
CA TRP A 114 -5.45 -15.61 14.14
C TRP A 114 -6.47 -15.41 15.26
N GLN A 115 -7.62 -16.09 15.20
CA GLN A 115 -8.61 -16.08 16.27
C GLN A 115 -8.07 -16.77 17.51
N GLY A 116 -8.15 -16.11 18.67
CA GLY A 116 -7.70 -16.67 19.94
C GLY A 116 -6.17 -16.80 20.07
N ILE A 117 -5.40 -16.07 19.28
CA ILE A 117 -3.94 -16.02 19.45
C ILE A 117 -3.59 -15.48 20.84
N ASP A 118 -2.85 -16.27 21.62
CA ASP A 118 -2.31 -15.86 22.93
C ASP A 118 -1.08 -14.96 22.75
N LYS A 119 -1.30 -13.77 22.19
CA LYS A 119 -0.28 -12.72 22.04
C LYS A 119 -0.80 -11.44 22.65
N SER A 120 0.09 -10.74 23.35
CA SER A 120 -0.19 -9.40 23.85
C SER A 120 0.97 -8.47 23.56
N GLY A 121 0.65 -7.20 23.29
CA GLY A 121 1.64 -6.18 22.99
C GLY A 121 1.01 -4.94 22.37
N HIS A 122 1.87 -4.11 21.83
CA HIS A 122 1.45 -3.01 20.96
C HIS A 122 0.94 -3.54 19.61
N CYS A 123 0.01 -2.83 18.94
CA CYS A 123 -0.53 -3.25 17.65
C CYS A 123 0.56 -3.51 16.59
N LEU A 124 1.63 -2.70 16.56
CA LEU A 124 2.77 -2.90 15.66
C LEU A 124 3.53 -4.21 15.96
N GLU A 125 3.73 -4.55 17.23
CA GLU A 125 4.40 -5.80 17.65
C GLU A 125 3.56 -7.02 17.26
N ILE A 126 2.26 -6.97 17.54
CA ILE A 126 1.31 -8.03 17.16
C ILE A 126 1.26 -8.17 15.63
N GLY A 127 1.08 -7.06 14.90
CA GLY A 127 1.06 -7.04 13.45
C GLY A 127 2.33 -7.59 12.84
N HIS A 128 3.51 -7.19 13.33
CA HIS A 128 4.79 -7.71 12.87
C HIS A 128 4.89 -9.24 13.07
N ASP A 129 4.54 -9.74 14.24
CA ASP A 129 4.59 -11.17 14.54
C ASP A 129 3.63 -11.98 13.64
N LEU A 130 2.45 -11.45 13.37
CA LEU A 130 1.46 -12.10 12.50
C LEU A 130 1.91 -12.07 11.04
N ILE A 131 2.36 -10.92 10.54
CA ILE A 131 2.68 -10.71 9.13
C ILE A 131 4.03 -11.31 8.77
N MET A 132 5.06 -11.08 9.58
CA MET A 132 6.42 -11.56 9.27
C MET A 132 6.71 -12.96 9.83
N GLY A 133 5.99 -13.38 10.87
CA GLY A 133 6.16 -14.68 11.52
C GLY A 133 5.20 -15.75 11.01
N ASP A 134 3.89 -15.53 11.09
CA ASP A 134 2.86 -16.55 10.81
C ASP A 134 2.40 -16.57 9.34
N LEU A 135 2.14 -15.42 8.74
CA LEU A 135 1.57 -15.31 7.39
C LEU A 135 2.39 -16.02 6.30
N PRO A 136 3.75 -15.95 6.27
CA PRO A 136 4.54 -16.66 5.27
C PRO A 136 4.40 -18.18 5.38
N ARG A 137 4.25 -18.70 6.60
CA ARG A 137 4.01 -20.12 6.84
C ARG A 137 2.61 -20.51 6.36
N LEU A 138 1.61 -19.70 6.72
CA LEU A 138 0.21 -19.94 6.34
C LEU A 138 0.05 -19.93 4.82
N LEU A 139 0.71 -19.00 4.11
CA LEU A 139 0.70 -18.94 2.65
C LEU A 139 1.33 -20.20 2.03
N ARG A 140 2.48 -20.66 2.57
CA ARG A 140 3.09 -21.90 2.08
C ARG A 140 2.20 -23.13 2.30
N GLU A 141 1.62 -23.27 3.47
CA GLU A 141 0.68 -24.36 3.81
C GLU A 141 -0.53 -24.32 2.87
N PHE A 142 -1.09 -23.15 2.63
CA PHE A 142 -2.23 -22.94 1.73
C PHE A 142 -1.89 -23.28 0.28
N ASN A 143 -0.79 -22.78 -0.26
CA ASN A 143 -0.35 -23.08 -1.62
C ASN A 143 -0.06 -24.57 -1.81
N ASN A 144 0.57 -25.24 -0.82
CA ASN A 144 0.83 -26.68 -0.85
C ASN A 144 -0.46 -27.53 -0.75
N SER A 145 -1.57 -26.98 -0.30
CA SER A 145 -2.86 -27.67 -0.23
C SER A 145 -3.64 -27.65 -1.55
N LYS A 146 -3.20 -26.88 -2.55
CA LYS A 146 -3.81 -26.79 -3.88
C LYS A 146 -3.31 -27.93 -4.78
N ASP A 147 -4.05 -28.18 -5.86
CA ASP A 147 -3.70 -29.22 -6.83
C ASP A 147 -2.31 -28.99 -7.44
N PRO A 148 -1.55 -30.06 -7.73
CA PRO A 148 -0.28 -29.95 -8.43
C PRO A 148 -0.44 -29.23 -9.79
N GLY A 149 0.34 -28.17 -9.99
CA GLY A 149 0.26 -27.34 -11.22
C GLY A 149 -0.64 -26.11 -11.11
N PHE A 150 -1.38 -25.95 -9.99
CA PHE A 150 -2.03 -24.67 -9.71
C PHE A 150 -0.97 -23.60 -9.42
N GLU A 151 -1.06 -22.45 -10.11
CA GLU A 151 -0.16 -21.32 -9.86
C GLU A 151 -0.30 -20.85 -8.42
N PRO A 152 0.79 -20.78 -7.64
CA PRO A 152 0.71 -20.39 -6.25
C PRO A 152 0.26 -18.94 -6.08
N MET A 153 -0.61 -18.70 -5.10
CA MET A 153 -1.00 -17.34 -4.70
C MET A 153 0.24 -16.55 -4.27
N PRO A 154 0.49 -15.34 -4.83
CA PRO A 154 1.69 -14.57 -4.54
C PRO A 154 1.66 -13.91 -3.16
N TRP A 155 2.85 -13.52 -2.67
CA TRP A 155 3.01 -12.86 -1.38
C TRP A 155 2.23 -11.55 -1.29
N LEU A 156 2.19 -10.74 -2.37
CA LEU A 156 1.40 -9.51 -2.41
C LEU A 156 -0.09 -9.78 -2.14
N ALA A 157 -0.66 -10.85 -2.70
CA ALA A 157 -2.04 -11.22 -2.45
C ALA A 157 -2.27 -11.62 -0.98
N ALA A 158 -1.32 -12.32 -0.36
CA ALA A 158 -1.39 -12.67 1.06
C ALA A 158 -1.36 -11.43 1.97
N LEU A 159 -0.52 -10.44 1.65
CA LEU A 159 -0.47 -9.17 2.37
C LEU A 159 -1.80 -8.42 2.29
N VAL A 160 -2.41 -8.35 1.11
CA VAL A 160 -3.71 -7.69 0.92
C VAL A 160 -4.83 -8.41 1.68
N CYS A 161 -4.83 -9.74 1.68
CA CYS A 161 -5.78 -10.52 2.50
C CYS A 161 -5.60 -10.28 4.01
N ALA A 162 -4.36 -10.08 4.48
CA ALA A 162 -4.05 -9.82 5.89
C ALA A 162 -4.31 -8.37 6.32
N SER A 163 -4.33 -7.44 5.36
CA SER A 163 -4.34 -5.99 5.63
C SER A 163 -5.55 -5.54 6.45
N ALA A 164 -6.76 -6.03 6.16
CA ALA A 164 -7.96 -5.66 6.91
C ALA A 164 -7.88 -6.08 8.40
N PHE A 165 -7.23 -7.21 8.69
CA PHE A 165 -6.99 -7.68 10.06
C PHE A 165 -5.99 -6.80 10.79
N ASP A 166 -4.88 -6.47 10.14
CA ASP A 166 -3.85 -5.61 10.71
C ASP A 166 -4.40 -4.20 10.97
N LEU A 167 -5.11 -3.60 10.02
CA LEU A 167 -5.80 -2.32 10.19
C LEU A 167 -6.78 -2.34 11.38
N ALA A 168 -7.58 -3.41 11.51
CA ALA A 168 -8.51 -3.55 12.62
C ALA A 168 -7.80 -3.60 13.98
N ILE A 169 -6.66 -4.29 14.08
CA ILE A 169 -5.84 -4.35 15.31
C ILE A 169 -5.31 -2.95 15.65
N HIS A 170 -4.81 -2.20 14.66
CA HIS A 170 -4.33 -0.83 14.88
C HIS A 170 -5.46 0.11 15.34
N ASP A 171 -6.62 0.04 14.71
CA ASP A 171 -7.79 0.82 15.12
C ASP A 171 -8.22 0.49 16.56
N ALA A 172 -8.39 -0.81 16.85
CA ALA A 172 -8.76 -1.29 18.18
C ALA A 172 -7.80 -0.86 19.28
N TYR A 173 -6.48 -0.88 18.98
CA TYR A 173 -5.46 -0.39 19.91
C TYR A 173 -5.68 1.06 20.29
N GLY A 174 -5.90 1.91 19.28
CA GLY A 174 -6.19 3.32 19.52
C GLY A 174 -7.49 3.51 20.30
N VAL A 175 -8.56 2.80 19.93
CA VAL A 175 -9.88 2.93 20.56
C VAL A 175 -9.86 2.45 22.03
N VAL A 176 -9.24 1.32 22.33
CA VAL A 176 -9.22 0.78 23.71
C VAL A 176 -8.38 1.65 24.64
N ASN A 177 -7.36 2.33 24.11
CA ASN A 177 -6.47 3.23 24.87
C ASN A 177 -6.84 4.71 24.77
N ASP A 178 -7.95 5.03 24.08
CA ASP A 178 -8.49 6.39 23.90
C ASP A 178 -7.44 7.36 23.30
N VAL A 179 -6.75 6.93 22.25
CA VAL A 179 -5.70 7.69 21.58
C VAL A 179 -5.83 7.60 20.05
N PRO A 180 -5.65 8.70 19.29
CA PRO A 180 -5.46 8.63 17.85
C PRO A 180 -4.27 7.72 17.51
N ILE A 181 -4.43 6.80 16.57
CA ILE A 181 -3.44 5.73 16.37
C ILE A 181 -2.03 6.25 16.05
N TYR A 182 -1.90 7.33 15.26
CA TYR A 182 -0.61 7.90 14.91
C TYR A 182 0.14 8.53 16.11
N GLN A 183 -0.55 8.84 17.21
CA GLN A 183 0.07 9.26 18.47
C GLN A 183 0.56 8.09 19.32
N ALA A 184 0.14 6.86 19.00
CA ALA A 184 0.51 5.66 19.74
C ALA A 184 1.85 5.03 19.27
N TYR A 185 2.45 5.49 18.18
CA TYR A 185 3.68 4.88 17.62
C TYR A 185 4.98 5.40 18.26
N GLY A 186 4.93 5.91 19.46
CA GLY A 186 6.08 6.43 20.22
C GLY A 186 6.47 5.57 21.42
N LYS A 187 7.62 5.88 22.01
CA LYS A 187 8.20 5.18 23.16
C LYS A 187 7.24 4.96 24.33
N GLN A 188 6.26 5.85 24.53
CA GLN A 188 5.30 5.76 25.64
C GLN A 188 4.28 4.62 25.48
N PHE A 189 4.09 4.13 24.27
CA PHE A 189 3.14 3.06 23.95
C PHE A 189 3.80 1.79 23.43
N LEU A 190 4.99 1.90 22.84
CA LEU A 190 5.69 0.82 22.17
C LEU A 190 6.92 0.41 22.98
N SER A 191 6.96 -0.82 23.46
CA SER A 191 8.06 -1.34 24.30
C SER A 191 9.33 -1.63 23.50
N SER A 192 9.16 -2.04 22.23
CA SER A 192 10.24 -2.39 21.32
C SER A 192 10.60 -1.21 20.43
N ASP A 193 11.87 -0.85 20.36
CA ASP A 193 12.34 0.10 19.36
C ASP A 193 12.49 -0.53 17.97
N LEU A 194 12.74 0.29 16.96
CA LEU A 194 12.79 -0.16 15.57
C LEU A 194 13.91 -1.18 15.28
N SER A 195 14.93 -1.31 16.13
CA SER A 195 15.99 -2.32 15.95
C SER A 195 15.48 -3.76 16.14
N ASN A 196 14.29 -3.93 16.72
CA ASN A 196 13.63 -5.24 16.84
C ASN A 196 12.91 -5.65 15.54
N PHE A 197 12.68 -4.72 14.60
CA PHE A 197 11.90 -4.92 13.38
C PHE A 197 12.70 -4.69 12.10
N LEU A 198 13.72 -3.82 12.17
CA LEU A 198 14.45 -3.33 11.01
C LEU A 198 15.94 -3.58 11.14
N GLU A 199 16.59 -3.87 10.02
CA GLU A 199 18.03 -3.90 9.86
C GLU A 199 18.49 -2.75 8.97
N PRO A 200 19.61 -2.07 9.26
CA PRO A 200 20.14 -1.03 8.39
C PRO A 200 20.61 -1.58 7.03
N ALA A 201 20.77 -0.72 6.05
CA ALA A 201 21.42 -1.08 4.80
C ALA A 201 22.90 -1.42 5.04
N LYS A 202 23.45 -2.33 4.24
CA LYS A 202 24.87 -2.73 4.35
C LYS A 202 25.79 -1.52 4.18
N GLY A 203 26.72 -1.36 5.13
CA GLY A 203 27.73 -0.31 5.08
C GLY A 203 27.25 1.08 5.50
N LEU A 204 26.05 1.18 6.07
CA LEU A 204 25.56 2.39 6.73
C LEU A 204 25.43 2.14 8.22
N ASP A 205 25.91 3.09 9.03
CA ASP A 205 25.85 3.03 10.49
C ASP A 205 24.47 3.47 11.06
N ASP A 206 23.41 3.37 10.26
CA ASP A 206 22.07 3.70 10.71
C ASP A 206 21.59 2.66 11.72
N ASP A 207 21.70 3.06 12.97
CA ASP A 207 21.23 2.29 14.11
C ASP A 207 19.77 2.64 14.39
N PHE A 208 18.86 1.67 14.32
CA PHE A 208 17.46 1.80 14.70
C PHE A 208 17.21 1.73 16.20
N LYS A 209 18.27 1.54 17.00
CA LYS A 209 18.17 1.51 18.47
C LYS A 209 17.68 2.83 19.03
N SER A 210 16.76 2.72 19.97
CA SER A 210 16.08 3.85 20.62
C SER A 210 15.29 4.75 19.66
N LYS A 211 15.08 4.34 18.40
CA LYS A 211 14.19 5.00 17.43
C LYS A 211 12.85 4.27 17.39
N TYR A 212 11.80 5.03 17.23
CA TYR A 212 10.41 4.57 17.16
C TYR A 212 9.77 5.10 15.87
N PRO A 213 8.65 4.55 15.37
CA PRO A 213 8.00 5.10 14.17
C PRO A 213 7.69 6.59 14.29
N SER A 214 7.37 7.09 15.48
CA SER A 214 7.15 8.52 15.73
C SER A 214 8.37 9.41 15.40
N CYS A 215 9.59 8.88 15.31
CA CYS A 215 10.77 9.61 14.87
C CYS A 215 10.77 9.89 13.35
N PHE A 216 9.94 9.19 12.59
CA PHE A 216 9.87 9.23 11.13
C PHE A 216 8.52 9.71 10.60
N LEU A 217 7.53 9.94 11.47
CA LEU A 217 6.19 10.38 11.14
C LEU A 217 6.03 11.89 11.34
N GLU A 218 5.20 12.52 10.52
CA GLU A 218 4.69 13.87 10.78
C GLU A 218 3.66 13.80 11.92
N LEU A 219 4.06 14.20 13.14
CA LEU A 219 3.18 14.12 14.33
C LEU A 219 2.07 15.16 14.30
N ASN A 220 2.30 16.30 13.65
CA ASN A 220 1.33 17.38 13.47
C ASN A 220 1.11 17.64 11.98
N PRO A 221 0.44 16.71 11.27
CA PRO A 221 0.24 16.84 9.83
C PRO A 221 -0.63 18.04 9.49
N PRO A 222 -0.50 18.61 8.29
CA PRO A 222 -1.38 19.65 7.82
C PRO A 222 -2.82 19.11 7.73
N LYS A 223 -3.80 19.99 8.01
CA LYS A 223 -5.23 19.60 7.90
C LYS A 223 -5.69 19.35 6.48
N LYS A 224 -4.95 19.84 5.50
CA LYS A 224 -5.21 19.65 4.07
C LYS A 224 -3.92 19.27 3.36
N ILE A 225 -3.99 18.27 2.49
CA ILE A 225 -2.88 17.85 1.65
C ILE A 225 -3.31 17.74 0.19
N PRO A 226 -2.41 18.01 -0.77
CA PRO A 226 -2.69 17.82 -2.20
C PRO A 226 -3.15 16.37 -2.49
N VAL A 227 -4.04 16.24 -3.48
CA VAL A 227 -4.53 14.94 -3.91
C VAL A 227 -4.17 14.67 -5.37
N TRP A 228 -3.73 13.45 -5.65
CA TRP A 228 -3.48 12.96 -7.00
C TRP A 228 -4.72 12.31 -7.58
N HIS A 229 -4.97 12.61 -8.84
CA HIS A 229 -6.01 11.99 -9.66
C HIS A 229 -5.39 11.01 -10.64
N LEU A 230 -5.94 9.80 -10.69
CA LEU A 230 -5.52 8.78 -11.63
C LEU A 230 -6.15 9.04 -13.00
N VAL A 231 -5.32 9.01 -14.04
CA VAL A 231 -5.75 9.03 -15.45
C VAL A 231 -5.51 7.64 -16.02
N GLY A 232 -6.55 6.82 -16.04
CA GLY A 232 -6.50 5.43 -16.49
C GLY A 232 -6.21 5.31 -17.99
N GLY A 233 -5.75 4.12 -18.41
CA GLY A 233 -5.39 3.88 -19.81
C GLY A 233 -6.56 3.97 -20.80
N LEU A 234 -7.81 3.87 -20.32
CA LEU A 234 -9.04 4.01 -21.13
C LEU A 234 -9.82 5.29 -20.81
N ASP A 235 -9.36 6.10 -19.86
CA ASP A 235 -10.10 7.29 -19.45
C ASP A 235 -10.15 8.30 -20.60
N PRO A 236 -11.37 8.83 -20.96
CA PRO A 236 -11.50 9.94 -21.88
C PRO A 236 -10.75 11.18 -21.35
N LEU A 237 -10.06 11.89 -22.22
CA LEU A 237 -9.34 13.11 -21.86
C LEU A 237 -10.19 14.37 -22.06
N ASP A 238 -11.02 14.35 -23.08
CA ASP A 238 -11.94 15.45 -23.44
C ASP A 238 -13.25 14.92 -24.03
N GLU A 239 -14.18 15.83 -24.37
CA GLU A 239 -15.49 15.49 -24.95
C GLU A 239 -15.37 14.68 -26.26
N GLY A 240 -14.31 14.88 -27.05
CA GLY A 240 -14.10 14.18 -28.32
C GLY A 240 -13.79 12.69 -28.13
N ASP A 241 -13.40 12.27 -26.95
CA ASP A 241 -13.09 10.86 -26.62
C ASP A 241 -14.35 10.09 -26.13
N LEU A 242 -15.49 10.76 -25.91
CA LEU A 242 -16.71 10.15 -25.39
C LEU A 242 -17.41 9.27 -26.43
N THR A 243 -17.92 8.12 -25.98
CA THR A 243 -18.62 7.13 -26.81
C THR A 243 -20.15 7.26 -26.75
N GLY A 244 -20.65 8.01 -25.74
CA GLY A 244 -22.09 8.14 -25.46
C GLY A 244 -22.63 7.01 -24.57
N SER A 245 -21.76 6.12 -24.08
CA SER A 245 -22.10 5.04 -23.12
C SER A 245 -21.69 5.34 -21.68
N GLU A 246 -21.11 6.50 -21.45
CA GLU A 246 -20.66 6.94 -20.13
C GLU A 246 -21.85 7.17 -19.19
N PRO A 247 -21.68 6.95 -17.86
CA PRO A 247 -22.77 7.12 -16.91
C PRO A 247 -23.21 8.58 -16.78
N ASP A 248 -24.52 8.80 -16.71
CA ASP A 248 -25.14 10.09 -16.36
C ASP A 248 -25.50 10.09 -14.86
N ASP A 249 -24.49 10.19 -14.00
CA ASP A 249 -24.62 10.07 -12.54
C ASP A 249 -24.17 11.34 -11.78
N GLY A 250 -23.93 12.44 -12.53
CA GLY A 250 -23.51 13.73 -11.98
C GLY A 250 -22.02 13.79 -11.58
N TYR A 251 -21.25 12.77 -11.95
CA TYR A 251 -19.80 12.79 -11.83
C TYR A 251 -19.16 13.01 -13.20
N PRO A 252 -17.99 13.70 -13.27
CA PRO A 252 -17.25 13.86 -14.51
C PRO A 252 -16.96 12.53 -15.19
N VAL A 253 -16.92 12.56 -16.51
CA VAL A 253 -16.64 11.38 -17.34
C VAL A 253 -15.34 11.50 -18.12
N HIS A 254 -14.75 12.71 -18.21
CA HIS A 254 -13.45 12.94 -18.86
C HIS A 254 -12.51 13.83 -18.01
N LEU A 255 -11.20 13.78 -18.30
CA LEU A 255 -10.16 14.40 -17.50
C LEU A 255 -10.33 15.91 -17.31
N ARG A 256 -10.64 16.66 -18.39
CA ARG A 256 -10.80 18.14 -18.33
C ARG A 256 -11.89 18.56 -17.35
N GLU A 257 -12.98 17.81 -17.30
CA GLU A 257 -14.09 18.05 -16.37
C GLU A 257 -13.68 17.72 -14.93
N TRP A 258 -12.96 16.61 -14.70
CA TRP A 258 -12.40 16.27 -13.39
C TRP A 258 -11.47 17.36 -12.86
N ILE A 259 -10.53 17.87 -13.69
CA ILE A 259 -9.63 18.94 -13.32
C ILE A 259 -10.41 20.20 -12.92
N SER A 260 -11.37 20.60 -13.75
CA SER A 260 -12.15 21.82 -13.52
C SER A 260 -13.03 21.73 -12.28
N ARG A 261 -13.74 20.60 -12.08
CA ARG A 261 -14.65 20.41 -10.95
C ARG A 261 -13.92 20.30 -9.62
N ASP A 262 -12.86 19.50 -9.57
CA ASP A 262 -12.16 19.19 -8.33
C ASP A 262 -10.98 20.15 -8.07
N GLY A 263 -10.60 21.00 -9.04
CA GLY A 263 -9.45 21.91 -8.95
C GLY A 263 -8.13 21.14 -8.84
N LEU A 264 -8.00 20.05 -9.63
CA LEU A 264 -6.86 19.14 -9.52
C LEU A 264 -5.55 19.79 -9.96
N ASN A 265 -4.49 19.52 -9.22
CA ASN A 265 -3.15 20.02 -9.47
C ASN A 265 -2.09 18.91 -9.64
N CYS A 266 -2.47 17.66 -9.44
CA CYS A 266 -1.60 16.48 -9.50
C CYS A 266 -2.31 15.35 -10.28
N LEU A 267 -1.66 14.84 -11.34
CA LEU A 267 -2.20 13.76 -12.18
C LEU A 267 -1.23 12.58 -12.25
N LYS A 268 -1.74 11.37 -12.01
CA LYS A 268 -1.03 10.10 -12.22
C LYS A 268 -1.48 9.48 -13.53
N ILE A 269 -0.55 9.27 -14.45
CA ILE A 269 -0.82 8.85 -15.83
C ILE A 269 -0.48 7.37 -16.00
N LYS A 270 -1.49 6.54 -16.29
CA LYS A 270 -1.29 5.13 -16.62
C LYS A 270 -0.78 4.98 -18.05
N LEU A 271 0.29 4.21 -18.21
CA LEU A 271 0.95 3.88 -19.47
C LEU A 271 0.84 2.37 -19.77
N ARG A 272 1.18 1.99 -20.99
CA ARG A 272 1.10 0.59 -21.46
C ARG A 272 2.39 -0.19 -21.25
N GLY A 273 3.55 0.48 -21.45
CA GLY A 273 4.87 -0.13 -21.35
C GLY A 273 5.22 -1.12 -22.47
N ASN A 274 4.42 -1.19 -23.52
CA ASN A 274 4.62 -2.08 -24.68
C ASN A 274 4.41 -1.38 -26.04
N ASP A 275 4.12 -0.07 -26.02
CA ASP A 275 3.94 0.79 -27.20
C ASP A 275 4.50 2.17 -26.85
N SER A 276 5.78 2.39 -27.15
CA SER A 276 6.51 3.60 -26.71
C SER A 276 5.97 4.87 -27.38
N GLU A 277 5.47 4.78 -28.62
CA GLU A 277 4.87 5.94 -29.28
C GLU A 277 3.52 6.31 -28.66
N TRP A 278 2.68 5.32 -28.33
CA TRP A 278 1.42 5.58 -27.63
C TRP A 278 1.66 6.18 -26.25
N ASP A 279 2.62 5.62 -25.49
CA ASP A 279 2.98 6.12 -24.16
C ASP A 279 3.50 7.55 -24.22
N TYR A 280 4.36 7.85 -25.19
CA TYR A 280 4.87 9.20 -25.41
C TYR A 280 3.73 10.17 -25.76
N GLN A 281 2.89 9.85 -26.75
CA GLN A 281 1.78 10.71 -27.16
C GLN A 281 0.73 10.91 -26.06
N ARG A 282 0.51 9.90 -25.22
CA ARG A 282 -0.34 10.02 -24.02
C ARG A 282 0.19 11.06 -23.05
N LEU A 283 1.50 11.05 -22.81
CA LEU A 283 2.18 12.03 -21.94
C LEU A 283 2.13 13.45 -22.54
N VAL A 284 2.35 13.59 -23.82
CA VAL A 284 2.27 14.89 -24.52
C VAL A 284 0.86 15.46 -24.41
N LYS A 285 -0.17 14.69 -24.79
CA LYS A 285 -1.57 15.16 -24.75
C LYS A 285 -2.02 15.54 -23.34
N ILE A 286 -1.64 14.77 -22.32
CA ILE A 286 -1.98 15.12 -20.92
C ILE A 286 -1.15 16.30 -20.43
N GLY A 287 0.09 16.44 -20.90
CA GLY A 287 0.93 17.61 -20.64
C GLY A 287 0.32 18.92 -21.18
N GLU A 288 -0.19 18.91 -22.41
CA GLU A 288 -0.93 20.02 -23.02
C GLU A 288 -2.16 20.41 -22.20
N ILE A 289 -3.00 19.41 -21.80
CA ILE A 289 -4.15 19.64 -20.93
C ILE A 289 -3.75 20.21 -19.58
N ALA A 290 -2.64 19.72 -19.02
CA ALA A 290 -2.08 20.21 -17.77
C ALA A 290 -1.63 21.67 -17.86
N ASP A 291 -1.01 22.09 -18.99
CA ASP A 291 -0.61 23.46 -19.23
C ASP A 291 -1.83 24.38 -19.39
N GLU A 292 -2.80 23.99 -20.19
CA GLU A 292 -4.03 24.74 -20.42
C GLU A 292 -4.85 24.97 -19.13
N LEU A 293 -4.93 23.96 -18.27
CA LEU A 293 -5.76 23.98 -17.05
C LEU A 293 -4.98 24.26 -15.76
N GLY A 294 -3.69 24.55 -15.86
CA GLY A 294 -2.86 24.98 -14.74
C GLY A 294 -2.41 23.87 -13.78
N VAL A 295 -2.47 22.60 -14.21
CA VAL A 295 -1.94 21.46 -13.44
C VAL A 295 -0.42 21.53 -13.36
N GLN A 296 0.16 21.38 -12.17
CA GLN A 296 1.60 21.58 -11.95
C GLN A 296 2.39 20.28 -11.85
N HIS A 297 1.78 19.17 -11.45
CA HIS A 297 2.50 17.95 -11.14
C HIS A 297 1.92 16.74 -11.88
N LEU A 298 2.81 15.97 -12.48
CA LEU A 298 2.50 14.71 -13.18
C LEU A 298 3.34 13.59 -12.58
N THR A 299 2.87 12.35 -12.72
CA THR A 299 3.67 11.13 -12.56
C THR A 299 3.23 10.11 -13.60
N THR A 300 4.09 9.17 -13.92
CA THR A 300 3.84 8.11 -14.89
C THR A 300 3.86 6.75 -14.21
N ASP A 301 2.96 5.86 -14.57
CA ASP A 301 2.88 4.52 -13.99
C ASP A 301 2.69 3.46 -15.08
N PHE A 302 3.65 2.55 -15.19
CA PHE A 302 3.68 1.49 -16.19
C PHE A 302 3.14 0.14 -15.67
N ASN A 303 2.84 0.02 -14.38
CA ASN A 303 2.32 -1.21 -13.75
C ASN A 303 3.08 -2.49 -14.15
N CYS A 304 4.39 -2.51 -13.97
CA CYS A 304 5.26 -3.68 -14.17
C CYS A 304 5.40 -4.21 -15.61
N THR A 305 5.02 -3.45 -16.61
CA THR A 305 4.93 -3.94 -18.01
C THR A 305 6.23 -3.85 -18.82
N VAL A 306 7.20 -3.07 -18.35
CA VAL A 306 8.49 -2.86 -19.03
C VAL A 306 9.54 -3.85 -18.52
N THR A 307 10.39 -4.35 -19.41
CA THR A 307 11.47 -5.28 -19.04
C THR A 307 12.88 -4.72 -19.29
N ASP A 308 13.00 -3.64 -20.08
CA ASP A 308 14.27 -2.99 -20.40
C ASP A 308 14.27 -1.51 -20.00
N PRO A 309 15.20 -1.04 -19.15
CA PRO A 309 15.34 0.38 -18.83
C PRO A 309 15.45 1.33 -20.03
N ALA A 310 15.97 0.85 -21.18
CA ALA A 310 16.07 1.64 -22.39
C ALA A 310 14.73 2.20 -22.85
N TYR A 311 13.65 1.41 -22.73
CA TYR A 311 12.29 1.85 -23.08
C TYR A 311 11.87 3.13 -22.34
N VAL A 312 12.05 3.15 -21.02
CA VAL A 312 11.70 4.30 -20.19
C VAL A 312 12.65 5.49 -20.46
N ASN A 313 13.94 5.18 -20.63
CA ASN A 313 14.96 6.19 -20.92
C ASN A 313 14.69 6.94 -22.23
N GLU A 314 14.30 6.23 -23.29
CA GLU A 314 13.96 6.83 -24.60
C GLU A 314 12.78 7.79 -24.49
N ILE A 315 11.70 7.39 -23.80
CA ILE A 315 10.52 8.25 -23.58
C ILE A 315 10.92 9.51 -22.79
N LEU A 316 11.67 9.34 -21.68
CA LEU A 316 12.09 10.48 -20.85
C LEU A 316 13.05 11.42 -21.57
N ASP A 317 14.00 10.88 -22.34
CA ASP A 317 14.96 11.69 -23.11
C ASP A 317 14.25 12.45 -24.23
N ARG A 318 13.28 11.83 -24.91
CA ARG A 318 12.47 12.48 -25.93
C ARG A 318 11.60 13.58 -25.35
N LEU A 319 10.89 13.34 -24.24
CA LEU A 319 10.12 14.37 -23.53
C LEU A 319 11.00 15.55 -23.10
N ARG A 320 12.20 15.27 -22.61
CA ARG A 320 13.13 16.34 -22.20
C ARG A 320 13.56 17.22 -23.36
N GLN A 321 13.65 16.67 -24.57
CA GLN A 321 14.09 17.39 -25.78
C GLN A 321 12.95 18.11 -26.49
N GLU A 322 11.79 17.45 -26.62
CA GLU A 322 10.67 17.91 -27.43
C GLU A 322 9.58 18.61 -26.60
N GLU A 323 9.35 18.16 -25.34
CA GLU A 323 8.25 18.57 -24.46
C GLU A 323 8.78 18.93 -23.04
N THR A 324 9.68 19.91 -22.99
CA THR A 324 10.42 20.27 -21.77
C THR A 324 9.52 20.60 -20.58
N GLU A 325 8.37 21.27 -20.77
CA GLU A 325 7.44 21.61 -19.69
C GLU A 325 6.74 20.38 -19.15
N THR A 326 6.26 19.48 -20.01
CA THR A 326 5.68 18.18 -19.60
C THR A 326 6.71 17.37 -18.82
N PHE A 327 7.95 17.27 -19.35
CA PHE A 327 9.05 16.61 -18.63
C PHE A 327 9.28 17.22 -17.25
N ARG A 328 9.31 18.55 -17.12
CA ARG A 328 9.53 19.26 -15.86
C ARG A 328 8.45 18.92 -14.82
N LYS A 329 7.18 18.82 -15.23
CA LYS A 329 6.05 18.51 -14.36
C LYS A 329 6.08 17.07 -13.82
N ILE A 330 6.72 16.12 -14.50
CA ILE A 330 6.85 14.74 -14.02
C ILE A 330 7.75 14.72 -12.79
N LEU A 331 7.17 14.42 -11.62
CA LEU A 331 7.91 14.33 -10.35
C LEU A 331 8.67 13.01 -10.22
N TYR A 332 8.08 11.91 -10.66
CA TYR A 332 8.68 10.58 -10.61
C TYR A 332 8.06 9.63 -11.65
N VAL A 333 8.76 8.56 -11.92
CA VAL A 333 8.29 7.40 -12.68
C VAL A 333 7.97 6.28 -11.70
N GLU A 334 6.84 5.60 -11.88
CA GLU A 334 6.38 4.55 -10.98
C GLU A 334 6.40 3.17 -11.66
N GLN A 335 6.90 2.21 -10.94
CA GLN A 335 6.89 0.77 -11.17
C GLN A 335 6.90 0.34 -12.66
N PRO A 336 7.88 0.74 -13.47
CA PRO A 336 7.93 0.27 -14.84
C PRO A 336 8.25 -1.23 -14.95
N PHE A 337 9.08 -1.76 -14.04
CA PHE A 337 9.66 -3.09 -14.12
C PHE A 337 8.90 -4.13 -13.29
N PRO A 338 9.06 -5.45 -13.61
CA PRO A 338 8.38 -6.53 -12.89
C PRO A 338 8.54 -6.44 -11.37
N TYR A 339 7.46 -6.73 -10.65
CA TYR A 339 7.40 -6.56 -9.19
C TYR A 339 8.22 -7.58 -8.38
N ASP A 340 8.52 -8.75 -8.95
CA ASP A 340 9.36 -9.76 -8.29
C ASP A 340 10.84 -9.39 -8.49
N LEU A 341 11.35 -8.54 -7.60
CA LEU A 341 12.74 -8.05 -7.68
C LEU A 341 13.78 -9.13 -7.41
N GLU A 342 13.42 -10.21 -6.73
CA GLU A 342 14.35 -11.31 -6.47
C GLU A 342 14.64 -12.10 -7.76
N LYS A 343 13.60 -12.30 -8.58
CA LYS A 343 13.73 -12.94 -9.90
C LYS A 343 14.22 -11.96 -10.98
N ASN A 344 13.79 -10.70 -10.91
CA ASN A 344 14.07 -9.70 -11.94
C ASN A 344 14.97 -8.60 -11.36
N ARG A 345 16.25 -8.90 -11.18
CA ARG A 345 17.26 -7.98 -10.62
C ARG A 345 17.75 -6.99 -11.69
N ILE A 346 16.85 -6.13 -12.15
CA ILE A 346 17.15 -5.10 -13.16
C ILE A 346 17.85 -3.93 -12.49
N ASP A 347 19.02 -3.52 -13.03
CA ASP A 347 19.69 -2.27 -12.65
C ASP A 347 18.93 -1.09 -13.25
N VAL A 348 18.36 -0.25 -12.39
CA VAL A 348 17.49 0.87 -12.80
C VAL A 348 18.12 2.25 -12.58
N HIS A 349 19.39 2.32 -12.24
CA HIS A 349 20.09 3.59 -11.99
C HIS A 349 20.02 4.55 -13.18
N SER A 350 20.01 4.04 -14.43
CA SER A 350 19.92 4.87 -15.63
C SER A 350 18.60 5.63 -15.74
N VAL A 351 17.49 5.04 -15.29
CA VAL A 351 16.18 5.71 -15.22
C VAL A 351 16.18 6.73 -14.09
N ALA A 352 16.66 6.32 -12.91
CA ALA A 352 16.71 7.16 -11.72
C ALA A 352 17.57 8.44 -11.90
N GLN A 353 18.58 8.41 -12.79
CA GLN A 353 19.37 9.59 -13.17
C GLN A 353 18.55 10.61 -13.98
N ARG A 354 17.45 10.22 -14.61
CA ARG A 354 16.57 11.11 -15.40
C ARG A 354 15.43 11.67 -14.58
N LYS A 355 14.76 10.81 -13.84
CA LYS A 355 13.65 11.13 -12.92
C LYS A 355 13.68 10.19 -11.71
N PRO A 356 13.28 10.67 -10.52
CA PRO A 356 13.08 9.77 -9.38
C PRO A 356 12.23 8.55 -9.78
N LEU A 357 12.61 7.37 -9.28
CA LEU A 357 11.98 6.10 -9.63
C LEU A 357 11.39 5.44 -8.40
N PHE A 358 10.08 5.22 -8.40
CA PHE A 358 9.32 4.76 -7.24
C PHE A 358 8.83 3.34 -7.40
N MET A 359 9.04 2.54 -6.34
CA MET A 359 8.51 1.19 -6.20
C MET A 359 7.04 1.28 -5.78
N ASP A 360 6.16 0.48 -6.41
CA ASP A 360 4.80 0.23 -5.94
C ASP A 360 4.58 -1.27 -5.70
N GLU A 361 4.18 -2.04 -6.71
CA GLU A 361 3.91 -3.47 -6.57
C GLU A 361 5.10 -4.22 -5.94
N SER A 362 6.33 -3.82 -6.26
CA SER A 362 7.55 -4.45 -5.73
C SER A 362 7.86 -4.12 -4.27
N ALA A 363 7.28 -3.06 -3.70
CA ALA A 363 7.48 -2.67 -2.31
C ALA A 363 6.57 -3.45 -1.37
N HIS A 364 6.78 -4.76 -1.25
CA HIS A 364 5.96 -5.62 -0.38
C HIS A 364 6.17 -5.31 1.10
N ASP A 365 7.42 -5.13 1.51
CA ASP A 365 7.86 -4.82 2.86
C ASP A 365 9.22 -4.08 2.84
N TRP A 366 9.75 -3.71 3.99
CA TRP A 366 11.01 -3.00 4.10
C TRP A 366 12.23 -3.75 3.51
N LYS A 367 12.20 -5.09 3.46
CA LYS A 367 13.30 -5.90 2.88
C LYS A 367 13.32 -5.75 1.36
N HIS A 368 12.14 -5.72 0.74
CA HIS A 368 12.00 -5.43 -0.70
C HIS A 368 12.37 -3.98 -1.01
N VAL A 369 12.01 -3.02 -0.13
CA VAL A 369 12.45 -1.62 -0.27
C VAL A 369 13.97 -1.52 -0.21
N ARG A 370 14.63 -2.25 0.70
CA ARG A 370 16.09 -2.34 0.77
C ARG A 370 16.70 -2.89 -0.53
N LEU A 371 16.15 -4.00 -1.04
CA LEU A 371 16.60 -4.60 -2.31
C LEU A 371 16.40 -3.63 -3.48
N GLY A 372 15.26 -2.95 -3.56
CA GLY A 372 15.00 -1.93 -4.58
C GLY A 372 16.04 -0.80 -4.54
N ARG A 373 16.35 -0.28 -3.35
CA ARG A 373 17.41 0.74 -3.20
C ARG A 373 18.77 0.25 -3.72
N GLU A 374 19.14 -1.01 -3.47
CA GLU A 374 20.37 -1.63 -3.99
C GLU A 374 20.38 -1.69 -5.53
N LEU A 375 19.21 -1.82 -6.17
CA LEU A 375 19.05 -1.86 -7.63
C LEU A 375 18.92 -0.49 -8.29
N GLY A 376 18.83 0.60 -7.49
CA GLY A 376 18.78 1.98 -8.01
C GLY A 376 17.43 2.67 -7.88
N TRP A 377 16.43 2.07 -7.23
CA TRP A 377 15.18 2.74 -6.92
C TRP A 377 15.40 3.84 -5.88
N THR A 378 14.75 5.00 -6.05
CA THR A 378 14.97 6.20 -5.23
C THR A 378 13.81 6.54 -4.31
N GLY A 379 12.64 5.94 -4.52
CA GLY A 379 11.47 6.19 -3.71
C GLY A 379 10.54 4.99 -3.61
N VAL A 380 9.54 5.11 -2.74
CA VAL A 380 8.55 4.06 -2.50
C VAL A 380 7.14 4.62 -2.37
N ALA A 381 6.19 3.96 -3.03
CA ALA A 381 4.76 4.16 -2.87
C ALA A 381 4.23 3.24 -1.75
N LEU A 382 3.96 3.83 -0.60
CA LEU A 382 3.40 3.13 0.55
C LEU A 382 1.90 2.93 0.37
N LYS A 383 1.40 1.77 0.78
CA LYS A 383 -0.04 1.43 0.73
C LYS A 383 -0.46 0.68 1.99
N THR A 384 -1.54 1.12 2.63
CA THR A 384 -2.12 0.40 3.77
C THR A 384 -2.69 -0.96 3.40
N CYS A 385 -3.04 -1.18 2.13
CA CYS A 385 -3.46 -2.49 1.64
C CYS A 385 -2.36 -3.56 1.66
N LYS A 386 -1.08 -3.16 1.84
CA LYS A 386 0.05 -4.07 2.13
C LYS A 386 0.32 -4.15 3.63
N THR A 387 -0.72 -3.93 4.46
CA THR A 387 -0.77 -3.80 5.92
C THR A 387 -0.29 -2.45 6.45
N GLN A 388 -0.90 -1.98 7.53
CA GLN A 388 -0.49 -0.76 8.24
C GLN A 388 0.90 -0.95 8.86
N THR A 389 1.14 -2.10 9.49
CA THR A 389 2.43 -2.48 10.05
C THR A 389 3.53 -2.47 9.00
N GLY A 390 3.31 -3.11 7.84
CA GLY A 390 4.28 -3.16 6.75
C GLY A 390 4.56 -1.77 6.16
N ALA A 391 3.52 -0.95 5.98
CA ALA A 391 3.66 0.42 5.48
C ALA A 391 4.49 1.30 6.44
N LEU A 392 4.24 1.21 7.76
CA LEU A 392 5.00 1.96 8.78
C LEU A 392 6.47 1.54 8.83
N LEU A 393 6.76 0.25 8.81
CA LEU A 393 8.14 -0.25 8.83
C LEU A 393 8.89 0.12 7.55
N SER A 394 8.24 0.04 6.38
CA SER A 394 8.80 0.46 5.10
C SER A 394 9.06 1.97 5.05
N LEU A 395 8.14 2.79 5.61
CA LEU A 395 8.31 4.23 5.78
C LEU A 395 9.57 4.54 6.61
N CYS A 396 9.68 3.92 7.80
CA CYS A 396 10.81 4.15 8.70
C CYS A 396 12.13 3.78 8.03
N TRP A 397 12.16 2.62 7.34
CA TRP A 397 13.35 2.17 6.65
C TRP A 397 13.74 3.09 5.50
N ALA A 398 12.80 3.44 4.64
CA ALA A 398 13.02 4.30 3.47
C ALA A 398 13.53 5.69 3.89
N ARG A 399 12.90 6.32 4.88
CA ARG A 399 13.34 7.63 5.40
C ARG A 399 14.72 7.58 6.05
N ALA A 400 15.02 6.54 6.83
CA ALA A 400 16.34 6.36 7.42
C ALA A 400 17.45 6.28 6.35
N HIS A 401 17.12 5.83 5.15
CA HIS A 401 18.08 5.63 4.05
C HIS A 401 17.93 6.64 2.90
N GLY A 402 17.24 7.77 3.13
CA GLY A 402 17.15 8.89 2.19
C GLY A 402 16.34 8.60 0.93
N MET A 403 15.39 7.66 0.98
CA MET A 403 14.44 7.44 -0.10
C MET A 403 13.22 8.35 0.03
N ASP A 404 12.72 8.81 -1.10
CA ASP A 404 11.49 9.59 -1.19
C ASP A 404 10.24 8.73 -0.94
N LEU A 405 9.17 9.36 -0.45
CA LEU A 405 7.93 8.68 -0.12
C LEU A 405 6.74 9.25 -0.89
N MET A 406 5.87 8.38 -1.37
CA MET A 406 4.48 8.66 -1.73
C MET A 406 3.55 7.71 -0.97
N VAL A 407 2.28 8.09 -0.86
CA VAL A 407 1.22 7.20 -0.39
C VAL A 407 0.16 7.13 -1.48
N GLN A 408 -0.14 5.91 -1.89
CA GLN A 408 -1.02 5.66 -3.02
C GLN A 408 -2.11 4.66 -2.65
N ASP A 409 -3.31 4.84 -3.20
CA ASP A 409 -4.41 3.94 -2.90
C ASP A 409 -4.44 2.68 -3.80
N LEU A 410 -5.34 1.79 -3.46
CA LEU A 410 -5.73 0.65 -4.28
C LEU A 410 -7.16 0.90 -4.80
N THR A 411 -7.47 2.16 -5.12
CA THR A 411 -8.83 2.63 -5.43
C THR A 411 -9.77 2.29 -4.27
N ASN A 412 -9.46 2.85 -3.08
CA ASN A 412 -10.08 2.46 -1.82
C ASN A 412 -11.50 3.03 -1.66
N PRO A 413 -12.55 2.20 -1.59
CA PRO A 413 -13.89 2.64 -1.22
C PRO A 413 -14.07 2.67 0.30
N MET A 414 -15.18 3.23 0.76
CA MET A 414 -15.72 3.14 2.12
C MET A 414 -14.65 3.36 3.22
N LEU A 415 -14.59 2.50 4.24
CA LEU A 415 -13.65 2.65 5.37
C LEU A 415 -12.18 2.53 4.96
N ALA A 416 -11.87 1.79 3.89
CA ALA A 416 -10.49 1.61 3.42
C ALA A 416 -9.79 2.93 3.07
N GLN A 417 -10.55 3.97 2.71
CA GLN A 417 -10.03 5.29 2.36
C GLN A 417 -9.38 5.99 3.57
N ILE A 418 -9.93 5.86 4.77
CA ILE A 418 -9.53 6.65 5.94
C ILE A 418 -8.11 6.32 6.43
N PRO A 419 -7.73 5.05 6.71
CA PRO A 419 -6.36 4.72 7.10
C PRO A 419 -5.34 5.10 6.03
N HIS A 420 -5.71 4.92 4.75
CA HIS A 420 -4.89 5.25 3.61
C HIS A 420 -4.51 6.75 3.58
N VAL A 421 -5.51 7.63 3.62
CA VAL A 421 -5.24 9.08 3.56
C VAL A 421 -4.57 9.61 4.83
N LEU A 422 -4.82 8.98 5.99
CA LEU A 422 -4.10 9.29 7.23
C LEU A 422 -2.62 8.92 7.12
N LEU A 423 -2.29 7.77 6.53
CA LEU A 423 -0.89 7.44 6.23
C LEU A 423 -0.27 8.53 5.37
N GLY A 424 -0.97 9.00 4.32
CA GLY A 424 -0.53 10.12 3.47
C GLY A 424 -0.25 11.40 4.25
N ALA A 425 -1.12 11.73 5.20
CA ALA A 425 -0.95 12.91 6.05
C ALA A 425 0.28 12.81 6.97
N HIS A 426 0.56 11.61 7.50
CA HIS A 426 1.64 11.39 8.46
C HIS A 426 2.97 10.95 7.84
N ALA A 427 2.99 10.53 6.55
CA ALA A 427 4.19 9.99 5.92
C ALA A 427 5.21 11.06 5.49
N GLY A 428 4.84 12.33 5.38
CA GLY A 428 5.72 13.37 4.82
C GLY A 428 6.15 13.04 3.39
N THR A 429 5.18 12.82 2.53
CA THR A 429 5.37 12.51 1.11
C THR A 429 5.95 13.68 0.33
N ILE A 430 6.54 13.39 -0.83
CA ILE A 430 7.05 14.45 -1.72
C ILE A 430 5.93 15.38 -2.20
N MET A 431 4.68 14.87 -2.32
CA MET A 431 3.52 15.66 -2.76
C MET A 431 2.21 14.95 -2.41
N GLY A 432 1.60 15.26 -1.27
CA GLY A 432 0.25 14.83 -0.91
C GLY A 432 0.00 13.31 -0.95
N VAL A 433 -1.16 12.89 -1.42
CA VAL A 433 -1.62 11.50 -1.44
C VAL A 433 -2.46 11.20 -2.69
N GLU A 434 -2.33 10.01 -3.26
CA GLU A 434 -3.25 9.53 -4.29
C GLU A 434 -4.55 9.03 -3.64
N SER A 435 -5.70 9.43 -4.20
CA SER A 435 -7.01 9.03 -3.71
C SER A 435 -8.04 9.04 -4.85
N ASN A 436 -8.45 7.86 -5.28
CA ASN A 436 -9.28 7.64 -6.45
C ASN A 436 -10.61 6.94 -6.13
N GLY A 437 -10.88 6.59 -4.87
CA GLY A 437 -12.10 5.88 -4.47
C GLY A 437 -13.36 6.58 -4.97
N MET A 438 -13.43 7.92 -4.91
CA MET A 438 -14.59 8.69 -5.37
C MET A 438 -14.69 8.84 -6.90
N GLN A 439 -13.63 8.53 -7.63
CA GLN A 439 -13.64 8.48 -9.09
C GLN A 439 -14.36 7.21 -9.59
N PHE A 440 -14.22 6.11 -8.86
CA PHE A 440 -14.72 4.80 -9.26
C PHE A 440 -15.87 4.26 -8.41
N TYR A 441 -15.94 4.61 -7.10
CA TYR A 441 -16.91 4.06 -6.14
C TYR A 441 -17.67 5.13 -5.33
N PRO A 442 -18.19 6.20 -5.94
CA PRO A 442 -18.81 7.28 -5.18
C PRO A 442 -20.04 6.82 -4.40
N GLU A 443 -20.85 5.92 -4.96
CA GLU A 443 -22.06 5.41 -4.31
C GLU A 443 -21.75 4.52 -3.09
N ALA A 444 -20.75 3.65 -3.21
CA ALA A 444 -20.36 2.77 -2.11
C ALA A 444 -19.89 3.55 -0.87
N SER A 445 -19.26 4.71 -1.08
CA SER A 445 -18.69 5.55 0.00
C SER A 445 -19.64 6.65 0.50
N ARG A 446 -20.91 6.65 0.08
CA ARG A 446 -21.86 7.74 0.38
C ARG A 446 -22.06 7.94 1.90
N ARG A 447 -22.07 6.85 2.67
CA ARG A 447 -22.28 6.91 4.14
C ARG A 447 -21.08 7.55 4.82
N GLU A 448 -19.90 7.10 4.52
CA GLU A 448 -18.63 7.62 5.03
C GLU A 448 -18.44 9.08 4.59
N ALA A 449 -18.77 9.40 3.36
CA ALA A 449 -18.71 10.75 2.79
C ALA A 449 -19.64 11.74 3.52
N SER A 450 -20.76 11.27 4.05
CA SER A 450 -21.67 12.12 4.83
C SER A 450 -21.05 12.62 6.15
N ILE A 451 -20.13 11.87 6.73
CA ILE A 451 -19.44 12.19 7.98
C ILE A 451 -18.07 12.83 7.71
N HIS A 452 -17.38 12.39 6.65
CA HIS A 452 -16.04 12.84 6.29
C HIS A 452 -15.99 13.44 4.87
N PRO A 453 -16.79 14.47 4.54
CA PRO A 453 -16.91 14.98 3.17
C PRO A 453 -15.55 15.43 2.59
N GLY A 454 -14.65 15.98 3.40
CA GLY A 454 -13.33 16.45 2.95
C GLY A 454 -12.38 15.36 2.47
N ILE A 455 -12.61 14.09 2.85
CA ILE A 455 -11.81 12.95 2.41
C ILE A 455 -12.36 12.36 1.12
N TYR A 456 -13.70 12.37 0.97
CA TYR A 456 -14.37 11.78 -0.19
C TYR A 456 -14.72 12.81 -1.28
N GLN A 457 -14.42 14.10 -1.07
CA GLN A 457 -14.62 15.16 -2.06
C GLN A 457 -13.33 15.98 -2.21
N ARG A 458 -12.67 15.85 -3.36
CA ARG A 458 -11.35 16.46 -3.63
C ARG A 458 -11.50 17.92 -4.09
N ARG A 459 -12.08 18.79 -3.30
CA ARG A 459 -12.33 20.17 -3.71
C ARG A 459 -11.07 21.05 -3.56
N GLY A 460 -10.75 21.82 -4.62
CA GLY A 460 -9.55 22.66 -4.67
C GLY A 460 -8.26 21.83 -4.74
N GLY A 461 -8.32 20.61 -5.27
CA GLY A 461 -7.17 19.73 -5.44
C GLY A 461 -6.57 19.19 -4.13
N VAL A 462 -7.36 19.19 -3.03
CA VAL A 462 -6.89 18.74 -1.71
C VAL A 462 -7.88 17.81 -1.03
N LEU A 463 -7.38 17.00 -0.09
CA LEU A 463 -8.18 16.31 0.92
C LEU A 463 -8.13 17.10 2.22
N ASP A 464 -9.27 17.19 2.93
CA ASP A 464 -9.43 17.90 4.20
C ASP A 464 -9.75 16.92 5.34
N PHE A 465 -8.83 16.82 6.29
CA PHE A 465 -8.88 15.90 7.45
C PHE A 465 -9.60 16.47 8.66
N SER A 466 -10.21 17.64 8.57
CA SER A 466 -10.79 18.35 9.72
C SER A 466 -11.90 17.57 10.45
N THR A 467 -12.52 16.60 9.77
CA THR A 467 -13.57 15.74 10.33
C THR A 467 -13.04 14.46 10.97
N ILE A 468 -11.77 14.08 10.75
CA ILE A 468 -11.14 12.93 11.40
C ILE A 468 -10.81 13.31 12.83
N LYS A 469 -11.44 12.65 13.79
CA LYS A 469 -11.33 12.96 15.22
C LYS A 469 -11.53 11.70 16.06
N GLY A 470 -10.91 11.70 17.24
CA GLY A 470 -11.09 10.64 18.24
C GLY A 470 -10.04 9.56 18.18
N ALA A 471 -10.31 8.47 18.86
CA ALA A 471 -9.41 7.33 19.02
C ALA A 471 -9.34 6.46 17.75
N GLY A 472 -8.32 5.64 17.67
CA GLY A 472 -8.07 4.77 16.52
C GLY A 472 -7.77 5.57 15.26
N PHE A 473 -8.33 5.18 14.13
CA PHE A 473 -8.27 5.94 12.88
C PHE A 473 -9.28 7.10 12.81
N GLY A 474 -10.11 7.29 13.84
CA GLY A 474 -11.10 8.37 13.87
C GLY A 474 -12.28 8.15 12.91
N TYR A 475 -12.65 6.92 12.66
CA TYR A 475 -13.76 6.53 11.74
C TYR A 475 -15.11 7.14 12.09
N ARG A 476 -15.40 7.38 13.38
CA ARG A 476 -16.72 7.85 13.85
C ARG A 476 -17.87 6.92 13.42
N LEU A 477 -17.64 5.60 13.54
CA LEU A 477 -18.57 4.57 13.04
C LEU A 477 -20.00 4.69 13.57
N SER A 478 -20.19 5.15 14.83
CA SER A 478 -21.53 5.36 15.42
C SER A 478 -22.34 6.43 14.69
N GLU A 479 -21.69 7.29 13.91
CA GLU A 479 -22.32 8.36 13.13
C GLU A 479 -22.54 7.95 11.66
N ILE A 480 -21.81 6.95 11.15
CA ILE A 480 -22.00 6.38 9.80
C ILE A 480 -23.24 5.47 9.84
N LYS A 481 -24.36 5.93 9.26
CA LYS A 481 -25.67 5.24 9.28
C LYS A 481 -25.99 4.57 7.94
#